data_21e010cd93854103c3a6437821fdbfd7
#
_entry.id   21e010cd93854103c3a6437821fdbfd7
#
_cell.length_a   1.000
_cell.length_b   1.000
_cell.length_c   1.000
_cell.angle_alpha   90.00
_cell.angle_beta   90.00
_cell.angle_gamma   90.00
#
_symmetry.space_group_name_H-M   'P 1'
#
loop_
_entity.id
_entity.type
_entity.pdbx_description
1 polymer ?
#
loop_
_entity_poly.entity_id
_entity_poly.type
_entity_poly.pdbx_seq_one_letter_code
_entity_poly.pdbx_strand_id
1 'polypeptide(L)' 'MKNNNNEGPRMVEFGKLELGNKFYLANPEALTENAAYTKIVSQKNNEGTWSNAKNAFGLVTFVQYDKRVWKK' A
#
# COMPACT_ATOMS: atom_id res chain seq x y z
N MET A 1 -4.81 9.68 27.50
CA MET A 1 -4.69 9.39 26.94
C MET A 1 -4.73 9.26 26.09
N LYS A 2 -4.81 9.41 25.70
CA LYS A 2 -4.84 9.33 24.91
C LYS A 2 -4.82 8.95 23.95
N ASN A 3 -4.95 8.97 23.58
CA ASN A 3 -4.95 8.57 22.76
C ASN A 3 -4.94 8.34 21.72
N ASN A 4 -4.93 8.35 21.60
CA ASN A 4 -4.77 8.04 20.69
C ASN A 4 -4.96 7.70 19.73
N ASN A 5 -5.18 7.77 19.67
CA ASN A 5 -5.41 7.48 18.81
C ASN A 5 -5.73 7.38 17.81
N ASN A 6 -5.89 7.41 17.62
CA ASN A 6 -6.19 7.40 16.70
C ASN A 6 -6.24 7.87 15.74
N GLU A 7 -6.41 7.66 16.11
CA GLU A 7 -6.33 8.41 15.18
C GLU A 7 -6.25 8.32 13.74
N GLY A 8 -5.93 8.63 12.85
CA GLY A 8 -5.93 8.50 11.45
C GLY A 8 -4.93 7.45 10.95
N PRO A 9 -4.84 7.27 9.63
CA PRO A 9 -3.91 6.33 9.04
C PRO A 9 -2.47 6.71 9.36
N ARG A 10 -1.63 5.72 9.54
CA ARG A 10 -0.23 5.92 9.84
C ARG A 10 0.62 5.68 8.61
N MET A 11 1.71 6.43 8.51
CA MET A 11 2.68 6.19 7.44
C MET A 11 3.70 5.17 7.91
N VAL A 12 3.97 4.21 7.05
CA VAL A 12 4.99 3.19 7.30
C VAL A 12 5.73 2.96 6.00
N GLU A 13 6.93 2.40 6.10
CA GLU A 13 7.65 1.99 4.90
C GLU A 13 6.95 0.77 4.30
N PHE A 14 6.83 0.76 2.98
CA PHE A 14 6.17 -0.34 2.29
C PHE A 14 6.78 -1.69 2.66
N GLY A 15 8.11 -1.74 2.79
CA GLY A 15 8.80 -2.99 3.09
C GLY A 15 8.42 -3.59 4.44
N LYS A 16 7.85 -2.79 5.34
CA LYS A 16 7.46 -3.28 6.65
C LYS A 16 6.04 -3.82 6.69
N LEU A 17 5.31 -3.67 5.60
CA LEU A 17 3.98 -4.27 5.50
C LEU A 17 4.11 -5.76 5.26
N GLU A 18 3.13 -6.51 5.76
CA GLU A 18 3.05 -7.94 5.50
C GLU A 18 2.23 -8.18 4.24
N LEU A 19 2.45 -9.33 3.62
CA LEU A 19 1.65 -9.71 2.46
C LEU A 19 0.18 -9.70 2.85
N GLY A 20 -0.65 -9.13 1.98
CA GLY A 20 -2.08 -9.01 2.24
C GLY A 20 -2.48 -7.74 2.94
N ASN A 21 -1.53 -6.98 3.49
CA ASN A 21 -1.86 -5.71 4.13
C ASN A 21 -2.32 -4.71 3.06
N LYS A 22 -3.29 -3.87 3.44
CA LYS A 22 -3.79 -2.82 2.57
C LYS A 22 -3.15 -1.50 2.93
N PHE A 23 -2.95 -0.67 1.93
CA PHE A 23 -2.29 0.62 2.12
C PHE A 23 -2.70 1.59 1.01
N TYR A 24 -2.33 2.85 1.18
CA TYR A 24 -2.59 3.89 0.18
C TYR A 24 -1.28 4.53 -0.23
N LEU A 25 -1.19 4.91 -1.51
CA LEU A 25 -0.01 5.60 -2.03
C LEU A 25 -0.12 7.11 -1.88
N ALA A 26 -1.29 7.62 -1.53
CA ALA A 26 -1.50 9.04 -1.27
C ALA A 26 -2.36 9.18 -0.02
N ASN A 27 -2.48 10.40 0.49
CA ASN A 27 -3.22 10.64 1.73
C ASN A 27 -4.65 10.12 1.60
N PRO A 28 -5.04 9.13 2.43
CA PRO A 28 -6.36 8.52 2.29
C PRO A 28 -7.52 9.43 2.62
N GLU A 29 -7.28 10.54 3.32
CA GLU A 29 -8.36 11.48 3.60
C GLU A 29 -8.90 12.14 2.34
N ALA A 30 -8.10 12.12 1.27
CA ALA A 30 -8.49 12.71 0.00
C ALA A 30 -8.87 11.67 -1.03
N LEU A 31 -8.99 10.39 -0.64
CA LEU A 31 -9.17 9.29 -1.58
C LEU A 31 -10.43 8.50 -1.28
N THR A 32 -10.92 7.79 -2.30
CA THR A 32 -12.01 6.85 -2.12
C THR A 32 -11.45 5.52 -1.63
N GLU A 33 -12.36 4.63 -1.22
CA GLU A 33 -11.95 3.29 -0.80
C GLU A 33 -11.27 2.51 -1.91
N ASN A 34 -11.63 2.81 -3.15
CA ASN A 34 -11.07 2.09 -4.28
C ASN A 34 -9.60 2.45 -4.53
N ALA A 35 -9.07 3.44 -3.82
CA ALA A 35 -7.67 3.81 -3.96
C ALA A 35 -6.74 2.92 -3.16
N ALA A 36 -7.26 1.98 -2.37
CA ALA A 36 -6.42 1.10 -1.57
C ALA A 36 -5.71 0.08 -2.44
N TYR A 37 -4.47 -0.21 -2.05
CA TYR A 37 -3.67 -1.27 -2.66
C TYR A 37 -3.50 -2.38 -1.65
N THR A 38 -3.19 -3.58 -2.16
CA THR A 38 -2.84 -4.72 -1.32
C THR A 38 -1.42 -5.13 -1.65
N LYS A 39 -0.60 -5.35 -0.61
CA LYS A 39 0.75 -5.85 -0.83
C LYS A 39 0.69 -7.31 -1.23
N ILE A 40 1.34 -7.63 -2.36
CA ILE A 40 1.36 -9.00 -2.89
C ILE A 40 2.81 -9.45 -3.01
N VAL A 41 2.99 -10.75 -3.24
CA VAL A 41 4.32 -11.30 -3.50
C VAL A 41 4.88 -10.63 -4.75
N SER A 42 6.15 -10.23 -4.69
CA SER A 42 6.83 -9.65 -5.84
C SER A 42 6.79 -10.64 -6.99
N GLN A 43 6.41 -10.14 -8.15
CA GLN A 43 6.30 -10.98 -9.34
C GLN A 43 6.74 -10.20 -10.56
N LYS A 44 7.17 -10.91 -11.57
CA LYS A 44 7.69 -10.32 -12.80
C LYS A 44 6.79 -10.77 -13.94
N ASN A 45 6.40 -9.81 -14.79
CA ASN A 45 5.55 -10.15 -15.93
C ASN A 45 6.41 -10.59 -17.12
N ASN A 46 5.76 -10.89 -18.25
CA ASN A 46 6.44 -11.39 -19.42
C ASN A 46 7.40 -10.36 -20.03
N GLU A 47 7.21 -9.10 -19.70
CA GLU A 47 8.04 -8.01 -20.22
C GLU A 47 9.17 -7.67 -19.28
N GLY A 48 9.30 -8.39 -18.17
CA GLY A 48 10.37 -8.13 -17.23
C GLY A 48 10.07 -7.06 -16.21
N THR A 49 8.84 -6.59 -16.13
CA THR A 49 8.42 -5.56 -15.18
C THR A 49 7.98 -6.20 -13.88
N TRP A 50 8.54 -5.71 -12.77
CA TRP A 50 8.20 -6.22 -11.45
C TRP A 50 6.98 -5.51 -10.89
N SER A 51 6.22 -6.22 -10.06
CA SER A 51 5.10 -5.63 -9.31
C SER A 51 5.03 -6.33 -7.95
N ASN A 52 4.57 -5.57 -6.95
CA ASN A 52 4.43 -6.08 -5.58
C ASN A 52 3.21 -5.49 -4.88
N ALA A 53 2.34 -4.83 -5.62
CA ALA A 53 1.11 -4.25 -5.07
C ALA A 53 0.03 -4.32 -6.13
N LYS A 54 -1.22 -4.45 -5.66
CA LYS A 54 -2.36 -4.62 -6.56
C LYS A 54 -3.50 -3.76 -6.03
N ASN A 55 -4.16 -3.01 -6.92
CA ASN A 55 -5.26 -2.15 -6.48
C ASN A 55 -6.60 -2.89 -6.59
N ALA A 56 -7.68 -2.17 -6.26
CA ALA A 56 -9.02 -2.78 -6.23
C ALA A 56 -9.50 -3.21 -7.61
N PHE A 57 -8.91 -2.66 -8.66
CA PHE A 57 -9.30 -2.99 -10.03
C PHE A 57 -8.44 -4.08 -10.65
N GLY A 58 -7.53 -4.65 -9.87
CA GLY A 58 -6.67 -5.71 -10.35
C GLY A 58 -5.40 -5.25 -11.04
N LEU A 59 -5.18 -3.94 -11.10
CA LEU A 59 -3.95 -3.42 -11.69
C LEU A 59 -2.80 -3.56 -10.71
N VAL A 60 -1.65 -3.95 -11.23
CA VAL A 60 -0.47 -4.18 -10.39
C VAL A 60 0.56 -3.10 -10.64
N THR A 61 1.37 -2.83 -9.62
CA THR A 61 2.42 -1.84 -9.72
C THR A 61 3.58 -2.23 -8.82
N PHE A 62 4.71 -1.58 -8.97
CA PHE A 62 5.86 -1.80 -8.12
C PHE A 62 6.02 -0.61 -7.16
N VAL A 63 6.20 -0.92 -5.88
CA VAL A 63 6.44 0.08 -4.84
C VAL A 63 7.80 -0.23 -4.23
N GLN A 64 8.66 0.78 -4.11
CA GLN A 64 9.98 0.58 -3.51
C GLN A 64 9.81 0.31 -2.02
N TYR A 65 10.70 -0.52 -1.48
CA TYR A 65 10.56 -0.96 -0.10
C TYR A 65 10.69 0.16 0.91
N ASP A 66 11.45 1.19 0.59
CA ASP A 66 11.63 2.31 1.50
C ASP A 66 10.62 3.44 1.28
N LYS A 67 9.71 3.29 0.34
CA LYS A 67 8.70 4.30 0.12
C LYS A 67 7.72 4.30 1.28
N ARG A 68 7.41 5.48 1.79
CA ARG A 68 6.44 5.60 2.88
C ARG A 68 5.04 5.63 2.30
N VAL A 69 4.19 4.80 2.87
CA VAL A 69 2.80 4.65 2.42
C VAL A 69 1.90 4.74 3.65
N TRP A 70 0.62 4.97 3.42
CA TRP A 70 -0.35 5.04 4.51
C TRP A 70 -0.94 3.65 4.73
N LYS A 71 -0.72 3.09 5.90
CA LYS A 71 -1.25 1.78 6.24
C LYS A 71 -2.75 1.91 6.54
N LYS A 72 -3.53 1.03 5.96
CA LYS A 72 -4.95 1.03 6.20
C LYS A 72 -5.30 0.41 7.55
#